data_d15cdd2b43f1dcaa044676fb9115d0a2
#
_entry.id   d15cdd2b43f1dcaa044676fb9115d0a2
#
_cell.length_a   1.000
_cell.length_b   1.000
_cell.length_c   1.000
_cell.angle_alpha   90.00
_cell.angle_beta   90.00
_cell.angle_gamma   90.00
#
_symmetry.space_group_name_H-M   'P 1'
#
loop_
_entity.id
_entity.type
_entity.pdbx_description
1 polymer ?
#
loop_
_entity_poly.entity_id
_entity_poly.type
_entity_poly.pdbx_seq_one_letter_code
_entity_poly.pdbx_strand_id
1 'polypeptide(L)'
;MQTQSITHLVKSNDWLNDYEEQKLGEIILQSQIDNMNITLQNNNNKNNNNLSTSNATHKQAIYYLHKYKSYIDTLHADKSVEGSLSNLRYKAEIENSAYEKSLNNISETSKIITTYELITILLIIGAGLSGISEIAKNKLIGYPGFAVGGAGVIILLLFLFMGVAE
;
A
#
# COMPACT_ATOMS: atom_id res chain seq x y z
N MET A 1 -10.93 -11.34 2.59
CA MET A 1 -10.42 -10.37 1.62
C MET A 1 -10.10 -9.00 2.22
N GLN A 2 -11.01 -8.28 2.89
CA GLN A 2 -10.72 -6.98 3.52
C GLN A 2 -9.53 -7.00 4.49
N THR A 3 -9.40 -8.03 5.30
CA THR A 3 -8.29 -8.17 6.27
C THR A 3 -6.92 -8.24 5.57
N GLN A 4 -6.85 -8.90 4.42
CA GLN A 4 -5.59 -9.00 3.66
C GLN A 4 -5.16 -7.65 3.05
N SER A 5 -6.12 -6.88 2.50
CA SER A 5 -5.85 -5.55 1.98
C SER A 5 -5.30 -4.63 3.07
N ILE A 6 -5.95 -4.62 4.25
CA ILE A 6 -5.50 -3.81 5.38
C ILE A 6 -4.09 -4.23 5.81
N THR A 7 -3.79 -5.53 5.83
CA THR A 7 -2.46 -6.03 6.17
C THR A 7 -1.38 -5.52 5.21
N HIS A 8 -1.65 -5.53 3.90
CA HIS A 8 -0.72 -5.00 2.90
C HIS A 8 -0.52 -3.49 3.05
N LEU A 9 -1.59 -2.74 3.32
CA LEU A 9 -1.50 -1.30 3.56
C LEU A 9 -0.66 -0.97 4.79
N VAL A 10 -0.88 -1.69 5.90
CA VAL A 10 -0.10 -1.49 7.14
C VAL A 10 1.37 -1.78 6.88
N LYS A 11 1.70 -2.90 6.23
CA LYS A 11 3.09 -3.24 5.91
C LYS A 11 3.75 -2.22 4.98
N SER A 12 3.02 -1.72 3.97
CA SER A 12 3.53 -0.67 3.09
C SER A 12 3.88 0.59 3.88
N ASN A 13 2.99 1.01 4.80
CA ASN A 13 3.23 2.17 5.65
C ASN A 13 4.42 1.95 6.62
N ASP A 14 4.56 0.74 7.19
CA ASP A 14 5.69 0.41 8.05
C ASP A 14 7.02 0.56 7.29
N TRP A 15 7.11 0.02 6.06
CA TRP A 15 8.30 0.17 5.22
C TRP A 15 8.60 1.62 4.80
N LEU A 16 7.54 2.43 4.59
CA LEU A 16 7.69 3.85 4.30
C LEU A 16 8.19 4.63 5.52
N ASN A 17 7.68 4.32 6.70
CA ASN A 17 8.15 4.92 7.95
C ASN A 17 9.62 4.59 8.20
N ASP A 18 10.02 3.32 8.03
CA ASP A 18 11.42 2.91 8.14
C ASP A 18 12.32 3.63 7.12
N TYR A 19 11.83 3.82 5.90
CA TYR A 19 12.53 4.59 4.87
C TYR A 19 12.72 6.05 5.29
N GLU A 20 11.68 6.71 5.79
CA GLU A 20 11.74 8.11 6.23
C GLU A 20 12.66 8.28 7.45
N GLU A 21 12.59 7.36 8.41
CA GLU A 21 13.47 7.35 9.59
C GLU A 21 14.95 7.23 9.17
N GLN A 22 15.25 6.30 8.28
CA GLN A 22 16.62 6.14 7.78
C GLN A 22 17.09 7.35 6.97
N LYS A 23 16.22 7.97 6.20
CA LYS A 23 16.55 9.18 5.45
C LYS A 23 16.82 10.38 6.36
N LEU A 24 16.06 10.51 7.46
CA LEU A 24 16.36 11.50 8.49
C LEU A 24 17.70 11.23 9.18
N GLY A 25 17.98 9.96 9.47
CA GLY A 25 19.28 9.52 10.00
C GLY A 25 20.44 9.87 9.08
N GLU A 26 20.27 9.71 7.77
CA GLU A 26 21.24 10.13 6.75
C GLU A 26 21.55 11.63 6.82
N ILE A 27 20.52 12.47 6.88
CA ILE A 27 20.67 13.94 6.96
C ILE A 27 21.46 14.34 8.22
N ILE A 28 21.17 13.72 9.36
CA ILE A 28 21.86 13.96 10.62
C ILE A 28 23.33 13.54 10.51
N LEU A 29 23.61 12.36 9.94
CA LEU A 29 24.96 11.87 9.75
C LEU A 29 25.75 12.74 8.78
N GLN A 30 25.14 13.19 7.70
CA GLN A 30 25.78 14.09 6.75
C GLN A 30 26.17 15.41 7.43
N SER A 31 25.29 15.97 8.24
CA SER A 31 25.58 17.18 9.03
C SER A 31 26.74 16.97 10.00
N GLN A 32 26.84 15.79 10.63
CA GLN A 32 27.96 15.43 11.51
C GLN A 32 29.27 15.30 10.74
N ILE A 33 29.25 14.70 9.55
CA ILE A 33 30.41 14.60 8.66
C ILE A 33 30.91 15.99 8.27
N ASP A 34 30.01 16.89 7.90
CA ASP A 34 30.37 18.25 7.51
C ASP A 34 31.00 19.03 8.68
N ASN A 35 30.42 18.92 9.88
CA ASN A 35 30.99 19.51 11.10
C ASN A 35 32.37 18.95 11.44
N MET A 36 32.57 17.63 11.28
CA MET A 36 33.88 17.01 11.50
C MET A 36 34.92 17.49 10.48
N ASN A 37 34.53 17.62 9.21
CA ASN A 37 35.41 18.13 8.16
C ASN A 37 35.86 19.58 8.46
N ILE A 38 34.94 20.44 8.89
CA ILE A 38 35.25 21.83 9.29
C ILE A 38 36.21 21.81 10.50
N THR A 39 35.98 20.99 11.49
CA THR A 39 36.84 20.88 12.68
C THR A 39 38.23 20.40 12.31
N LEU A 40 38.36 19.42 11.42
CA LEU A 40 39.64 18.93 10.93
C LEU A 40 40.40 20.00 10.15
N GLN A 41 39.70 20.77 9.30
CA GLN A 41 40.31 21.88 8.56
C GLN A 41 40.82 23.01 9.48
N ASN A 42 40.02 23.39 10.48
CA ASN A 42 40.40 24.43 11.45
C ASN A 42 41.58 24.01 12.34
N ASN A 43 41.67 22.72 12.71
CA ASN A 43 42.80 22.21 13.48
C ASN A 43 44.08 22.16 12.67
N ASN A 44 44.01 21.85 11.38
CA ASN A 44 45.19 21.93 10.49
C ASN A 44 45.76 23.33 10.36
N ASN A 45 44.92 24.36 10.41
CA ASN A 45 45.34 25.75 10.32
C ASN A 45 45.90 26.31 11.65
N LYS A 46 45.55 25.73 12.81
CA LYS A 46 46.02 26.20 14.13
C LYS A 46 47.26 25.50 14.68
N ASN A 47 47.76 24.46 13.99
CA ASN A 47 48.75 23.52 14.56
C ASN A 47 50.20 23.94 14.39
N ASN A 48 50.57 25.07 14.98
CA ASN A 48 52.02 25.35 15.23
C ASN A 48 52.48 25.22 16.68
N ASN A 49 51.59 24.97 17.68
CA ASN A 49 52.01 25.08 19.07
C ASN A 49 51.61 23.95 20.06
N ASN A 50 50.85 22.91 19.70
CA ASN A 50 50.50 21.82 20.65
C ASN A 50 50.34 20.46 19.95
N LEU A 51 51.46 19.70 19.86
CA LEU A 51 51.54 18.53 18.97
C LEU A 51 50.92 17.20 19.53
N SER A 52 50.72 17.06 20.83
CA SER A 52 50.39 15.72 21.39
C SER A 52 48.89 15.45 21.56
N THR A 53 48.13 16.40 22.02
CA THR A 53 46.67 16.24 22.25
C THR A 53 45.87 16.30 20.94
N SER A 54 46.40 17.05 19.97
CA SER A 54 45.84 17.23 18.63
C SER A 54 45.79 15.92 17.81
N ASN A 55 46.83 15.05 17.97
CA ASN A 55 46.93 13.81 17.19
C ASN A 55 45.88 12.72 17.58
N ALA A 56 45.55 12.62 18.86
CA ALA A 56 44.55 11.62 19.32
C ALA A 56 43.12 12.02 18.85
N THR A 57 42.74 13.29 19.00
CA THR A 57 41.45 13.81 18.59
C THR A 57 41.28 13.76 17.05
N HIS A 58 42.38 14.03 16.33
CA HIS A 58 42.37 13.96 14.87
C HIS A 58 42.19 12.52 14.37
N LYS A 59 42.87 11.51 14.95
CA LYS A 59 42.68 10.11 14.61
C LYS A 59 41.26 9.62 14.90
N GLN A 60 40.72 10.02 16.04
CA GLN A 60 39.36 9.68 16.42
C GLN A 60 38.32 10.28 15.47
N ALA A 61 38.47 11.52 15.07
CA ALA A 61 37.60 12.18 14.10
C ALA A 61 37.65 11.49 12.73
N ILE A 62 38.82 11.12 12.23
CA ILE A 62 38.99 10.35 10.98
C ILE A 62 38.30 8.98 11.08
N TYR A 63 38.44 8.27 12.20
CA TYR A 63 37.77 6.99 12.40
C TYR A 63 36.24 7.11 12.30
N TYR A 64 35.64 8.08 13.00
CA TYR A 64 34.19 8.29 12.92
C TYR A 64 33.74 8.75 11.54
N LEU A 65 34.51 9.58 10.87
CA LEU A 65 34.23 10.01 9.51
C LEU A 65 34.17 8.84 8.53
N HIS A 66 35.13 7.93 8.61
CA HIS A 66 35.10 6.70 7.80
C HIS A 66 33.91 5.81 8.14
N LYS A 67 33.60 5.63 9.44
CA LYS A 67 32.48 4.84 9.90
C LYS A 67 31.14 5.39 9.39
N TYR A 68 30.94 6.70 9.47
CA TYR A 68 29.71 7.35 9.01
C TYR A 68 29.56 7.33 7.49
N LYS A 69 30.66 7.53 6.76
CA LYS A 69 30.64 7.38 5.29
C LYS A 69 30.27 5.95 4.88
N SER A 70 30.88 4.95 5.48
CA SER A 70 30.54 3.54 5.21
C SER A 70 29.08 3.23 5.50
N TYR A 71 28.48 3.82 6.53
CA TYR A 71 27.07 3.66 6.83
C TYR A 71 26.18 4.31 5.76
N ILE A 72 26.50 5.55 5.32
CA ILE A 72 25.79 6.22 4.23
C ILE A 72 25.88 5.42 2.93
N ASP A 73 27.06 4.86 2.62
CA ASP A 73 27.25 4.01 1.45
C ASP A 73 26.33 2.77 1.51
N THR A 74 26.13 2.19 2.69
CA THR A 74 25.19 1.09 2.91
C THR A 74 23.75 1.52 2.71
N LEU A 75 23.36 2.71 3.16
CA LEU A 75 22.01 3.26 2.94
C LEU A 75 21.71 3.48 1.46
N HIS A 76 22.71 3.87 0.68
CA HIS A 76 22.60 4.08 -0.76
C HIS A 76 22.87 2.84 -1.61
N ALA A 77 23.07 1.69 -0.97
CA ALA A 77 23.28 0.44 -1.69
C ALA A 77 22.03 0.03 -2.51
N ASP A 78 22.23 -0.92 -3.42
CA ASP A 78 21.16 -1.46 -4.25
C ASP A 78 20.04 -2.07 -3.38
N LYS A 79 18.86 -2.20 -3.98
CA LYS A 79 17.67 -2.84 -3.40
C LYS A 79 17.87 -4.27 -2.91
N SER A 80 18.95 -4.95 -3.34
CA SER A 80 19.34 -6.27 -2.85
C SER A 80 19.94 -6.25 -1.44
N VAL A 81 20.42 -5.08 -0.97
CA VAL A 81 20.99 -4.91 0.37
C VAL A 81 19.88 -4.60 1.35
N GLU A 82 19.68 -5.47 2.32
CA GLU A 82 18.65 -5.30 3.34
C GLU A 82 18.90 -4.04 4.17
N GLY A 83 17.83 -3.25 4.37
CA GLY A 83 17.90 -1.98 5.10
C GLY A 83 18.44 -0.79 4.28
N SER A 84 18.81 -0.96 3.00
CA SER A 84 19.10 0.18 2.14
C SER A 84 17.82 0.96 1.83
N LEU A 85 17.94 2.26 1.55
CA LEU A 85 16.81 3.12 1.16
C LEU A 85 16.09 2.55 -0.09
N SER A 86 16.85 2.05 -1.05
CA SER A 86 16.31 1.40 -2.25
C SER A 86 15.53 0.12 -1.92
N ASN A 87 16.00 -0.69 -0.94
CA ASN A 87 15.33 -1.91 -0.49
C ASN A 87 14.02 -1.61 0.23
N LEU A 88 14.02 -0.65 1.16
CA LEU A 88 12.83 -0.25 1.92
C LEU A 88 11.74 0.31 0.99
N ARG A 89 12.11 1.19 0.06
CA ARG A 89 11.21 1.72 -0.94
C ARG A 89 10.63 0.62 -1.83
N TYR A 90 11.46 -0.30 -2.31
CA TYR A 90 11.02 -1.43 -3.13
C TYR A 90 10.02 -2.34 -2.37
N LYS A 91 10.28 -2.62 -1.09
CA LYS A 91 9.35 -3.39 -0.24
C LYS A 91 8.01 -2.66 -0.09
N ALA A 92 8.01 -1.35 0.14
CA ALA A 92 6.80 -0.55 0.22
C ALA A 92 6.01 -0.56 -1.09
N GLU A 93 6.66 -0.44 -2.24
CA GLU A 93 6.03 -0.49 -3.57
C GLU A 93 5.37 -1.85 -3.86
N ILE A 94 6.01 -2.96 -3.48
CA ILE A 94 5.43 -4.31 -3.61
C ILE A 94 4.17 -4.45 -2.78
N GLU A 95 4.21 -4.06 -1.50
CA GLU A 95 3.05 -4.16 -0.60
C GLU A 95 1.91 -3.23 -1.05
N ASN A 96 2.22 -2.02 -1.54
CA ASN A 96 1.21 -1.11 -2.10
C ASN A 96 0.56 -1.69 -3.36
N SER A 97 1.34 -2.29 -4.26
CA SER A 97 0.81 -2.96 -5.45
C SER A 97 -0.10 -4.14 -5.09
N ALA A 98 0.27 -4.93 -4.07
CA ALA A 98 -0.57 -6.02 -3.56
C ALA A 98 -1.87 -5.49 -2.92
N TYR A 99 -1.80 -4.36 -2.22
CA TYR A 99 -2.98 -3.67 -1.69
C TYR A 99 -3.93 -3.21 -2.79
N GLU A 100 -3.43 -2.52 -3.82
CA GLU A 100 -4.24 -2.06 -4.96
C GLU A 100 -4.91 -3.23 -5.69
N LYS A 101 -4.17 -4.31 -5.94
CA LYS A 101 -4.73 -5.53 -6.53
C LYS A 101 -5.84 -6.13 -5.67
N SER A 102 -5.67 -6.13 -4.36
CA SER A 102 -6.67 -6.63 -3.42
C SER A 102 -7.92 -5.75 -3.40
N LEU A 103 -7.78 -4.42 -3.51
CA LEU A 103 -8.90 -3.48 -3.63
C LEU A 103 -9.70 -3.71 -4.92
N ASN A 104 -9.02 -3.89 -6.04
CA ASN A 104 -9.65 -4.16 -7.32
C ASN A 104 -10.48 -5.45 -7.26
N ASN A 105 -9.93 -6.52 -6.68
CA ASN A 105 -10.65 -7.79 -6.48
C ASN A 105 -11.89 -7.61 -5.58
N ILE A 106 -11.79 -6.80 -4.52
CA ILE A 106 -12.94 -6.48 -3.64
C ILE A 106 -14.00 -5.71 -4.42
N SER A 107 -13.60 -4.73 -5.24
CA SER A 107 -14.51 -3.94 -6.06
C SER A 107 -15.28 -4.81 -7.07
N GLU A 108 -14.59 -5.71 -7.75
CA GLU A 108 -15.20 -6.65 -8.70
C GLU A 108 -16.17 -7.60 -7.99
N THR A 109 -15.74 -8.19 -6.87
CA THR A 109 -16.61 -9.05 -6.07
C THR A 109 -17.85 -8.30 -5.57
N SER A 110 -17.71 -7.05 -5.15
CA SER A 110 -18.82 -6.20 -4.70
C SER A 110 -19.83 -5.95 -5.83
N LYS A 111 -19.38 -5.68 -7.05
CA LYS A 111 -20.26 -5.52 -8.22
C LYS A 111 -21.08 -6.79 -8.48
N ILE A 112 -20.43 -7.94 -8.41
CA ILE A 112 -21.09 -9.23 -8.59
C ILE A 112 -22.16 -9.42 -7.51
N ILE A 113 -21.85 -9.19 -6.24
CA ILE A 113 -22.80 -9.32 -5.13
C ILE A 113 -23.99 -8.38 -5.33
N THR A 114 -23.76 -7.11 -5.65
CA THR A 114 -24.82 -6.12 -5.87
C THR A 114 -25.74 -6.54 -7.02
N THR A 115 -25.19 -7.12 -8.09
CA THR A 115 -25.98 -7.64 -9.21
C THR A 115 -26.88 -8.80 -8.78
N TYR A 116 -26.36 -9.75 -8.01
CA TYR A 116 -27.16 -10.86 -7.46
C TYR A 116 -28.25 -10.38 -6.51
N GLU A 117 -27.97 -9.40 -5.66
CA GLU A 117 -28.95 -8.78 -4.76
C GLU A 117 -30.09 -8.15 -5.56
N LEU A 118 -29.79 -7.40 -6.60
CA LEU A 118 -30.80 -6.78 -7.47
C LEU A 118 -31.66 -7.82 -8.17
N ILE A 119 -31.08 -8.88 -8.72
CA ILE A 119 -31.81 -10.00 -9.32
C ILE A 119 -32.73 -10.66 -8.30
N THR A 120 -32.24 -10.92 -7.09
CA THR A 120 -33.01 -11.53 -6.03
C THR A 120 -34.21 -10.66 -5.62
N ILE A 121 -34.01 -9.35 -5.48
CA ILE A 121 -35.09 -8.41 -5.17
C ILE A 121 -36.16 -8.42 -6.26
N LEU A 122 -35.77 -8.39 -7.54
CA LEU A 122 -36.72 -8.43 -8.66
C LEU A 122 -37.54 -9.74 -8.68
N LEU A 123 -36.90 -10.87 -8.40
CA LEU A 123 -37.57 -12.17 -8.34
C LEU A 123 -38.55 -12.25 -7.15
N ILE A 124 -38.17 -11.74 -5.98
CA ILE A 124 -39.03 -11.72 -4.79
C ILE A 124 -40.27 -10.85 -5.03
N ILE A 125 -40.07 -9.63 -5.60
CA ILE A 125 -41.18 -8.72 -5.93
C ILE A 125 -42.09 -9.37 -6.98
N GLY A 126 -41.52 -9.95 -8.03
CA GLY A 126 -42.26 -10.64 -9.07
C GLY A 126 -43.10 -11.80 -8.54
N ALA A 127 -42.53 -12.65 -7.71
CA ALA A 127 -43.23 -13.77 -7.08
C ALA A 127 -44.30 -13.28 -6.10
N GLY A 128 -44.00 -12.24 -5.30
CA GLY A 128 -44.97 -11.66 -4.36
C GLY A 128 -46.22 -11.09 -5.06
N LEU A 129 -46.03 -10.28 -6.10
CA LEU A 129 -47.11 -9.70 -6.85
C LEU A 129 -47.96 -10.81 -7.57
N SER A 130 -47.29 -11.81 -8.11
CA SER A 130 -47.99 -12.93 -8.77
C SER A 130 -48.82 -13.74 -7.76
N GLY A 131 -48.26 -14.00 -6.55
CA GLY A 131 -49.03 -14.68 -5.50
C GLY A 131 -50.23 -13.90 -4.97
N ILE A 132 -50.09 -12.57 -4.80
CA ILE A 132 -51.19 -11.71 -4.40
C ILE A 132 -52.27 -11.67 -5.48
N SER A 133 -51.89 -11.64 -6.77
CA SER A 133 -52.82 -11.70 -7.89
C SER A 133 -53.68 -12.94 -7.90
N GLU A 134 -53.10 -14.06 -7.55
CA GLU A 134 -53.79 -15.36 -7.48
C GLU A 134 -54.80 -15.40 -6.33
N ILE A 135 -54.41 -14.93 -5.16
CA ILE A 135 -55.27 -14.88 -3.97
C ILE A 135 -56.43 -13.87 -4.20
N ALA A 136 -56.11 -12.69 -4.76
CA ALA A 136 -57.12 -11.65 -5.00
C ALA A 136 -57.98 -11.93 -6.26
N LYS A 137 -57.66 -12.93 -7.06
CA LYS A 137 -58.26 -13.21 -8.37
C LYS A 137 -58.28 -12.02 -9.32
N ASN A 138 -57.30 -11.12 -9.15
CA ASN A 138 -57.18 -9.88 -9.90
C ASN A 138 -55.98 -9.93 -10.86
N LYS A 139 -56.23 -10.20 -12.13
CA LYS A 139 -55.21 -10.30 -13.18
C LYS A 139 -54.40 -9.02 -13.40
N LEU A 140 -54.98 -7.83 -13.09
CA LEU A 140 -54.27 -6.55 -13.24
C LEU A 140 -53.06 -6.43 -12.32
N ILE A 141 -53.06 -7.11 -11.17
CA ILE A 141 -51.91 -7.17 -10.24
C ILE A 141 -50.87 -8.19 -10.73
N GLY A 142 -51.30 -9.24 -11.41
CA GLY A 142 -50.40 -10.30 -11.89
C GLY A 142 -49.50 -9.87 -13.01
N TYR A 143 -49.97 -9.06 -13.97
CA TYR A 143 -49.17 -8.63 -15.13
C TYR A 143 -47.86 -7.90 -14.71
N PRO A 144 -47.90 -6.88 -13.82
CA PRO A 144 -46.65 -6.29 -13.31
C PRO A 144 -45.74 -7.29 -12.62
N GLY A 145 -46.28 -8.25 -11.86
CA GLY A 145 -45.51 -9.30 -11.20
C GLY A 145 -44.73 -10.17 -12.18
N PHE A 146 -45.39 -10.63 -13.26
CA PHE A 146 -44.72 -11.40 -14.30
C PHE A 146 -43.70 -10.57 -15.08
N ALA A 147 -43.97 -9.27 -15.34
CA ALA A 147 -43.02 -8.38 -16.02
C ALA A 147 -41.74 -8.18 -15.17
N VAL A 148 -41.89 -7.88 -13.90
CA VAL A 148 -40.75 -7.68 -12.96
C VAL A 148 -39.98 -8.97 -12.74
N GLY A 149 -40.64 -10.07 -12.46
CA GLY A 149 -40.02 -11.36 -12.29
C GLY A 149 -39.33 -11.87 -13.57
N GLY A 150 -39.98 -11.68 -14.73
CA GLY A 150 -39.39 -12.01 -16.04
C GLY A 150 -38.13 -11.18 -16.34
N ALA A 151 -38.14 -9.88 -16.02
CA ALA A 151 -36.94 -9.05 -16.13
C ALA A 151 -35.79 -9.58 -15.24
N GLY A 152 -36.08 -9.97 -14.00
CA GLY A 152 -35.10 -10.60 -13.11
C GLY A 152 -34.49 -11.90 -13.69
N VAL A 153 -35.32 -12.75 -14.30
CA VAL A 153 -34.84 -13.98 -14.96
C VAL A 153 -33.95 -13.65 -16.18
N ILE A 154 -34.35 -12.67 -17.01
CA ILE A 154 -33.56 -12.28 -18.18
C ILE A 154 -32.20 -11.74 -17.75
N ILE A 155 -32.14 -10.86 -16.74
CA ILE A 155 -30.88 -10.33 -16.21
C ILE A 155 -30.01 -11.46 -15.65
N LEU A 156 -30.58 -12.43 -14.93
CA LEU A 156 -29.87 -13.60 -14.42
C LEU A 156 -29.24 -14.41 -15.55
N LEU A 157 -30.02 -14.69 -16.61
CA LEU A 157 -29.53 -15.44 -17.76
C LEU A 157 -28.39 -14.70 -18.47
N LEU A 158 -28.57 -13.39 -18.73
CA LEU A 158 -27.51 -12.56 -19.32
C LEU A 158 -26.23 -12.57 -18.47
N PHE A 159 -26.36 -12.47 -17.17
CA PHE A 159 -25.22 -12.50 -16.24
C PHE A 159 -24.52 -13.86 -16.25
N LEU A 160 -25.25 -14.97 -16.29
CA LEU A 160 -24.66 -16.31 -16.39
C LEU A 160 -23.95 -16.52 -17.73
N PHE A 161 -24.53 -16.05 -18.84
CA PHE A 161 -23.92 -16.19 -20.17
C PHE A 161 -22.69 -15.29 -20.34
N MET A 162 -22.69 -14.07 -19.79
CA MET A 162 -21.54 -13.16 -19.83
C MET A 162 -20.43 -13.61 -18.85
N GLY A 163 -20.76 -14.13 -17.68
CA GLY A 163 -19.78 -14.61 -16.69
C GLY A 163 -19.13 -15.95 -17.03
N VAL A 164 -19.64 -16.70 -18.02
CA VAL A 164 -19.03 -17.93 -18.55
C VAL A 164 -18.08 -17.61 -19.74
N ALA A 165 -18.08 -16.36 -20.24
CA ALA A 165 -17.29 -15.95 -21.40
C ALA A 165 -15.92 -15.32 -21.02
N GLU A 166 -15.61 -15.17 -19.72
CA GLU A 166 -14.29 -14.80 -19.18
C GLU A 166 -13.60 -16.00 -18.51
#